data_12d4949f75d51097e4f222dd67abb309
#
_entry.id   12d4949f75d51097e4f222dd67abb309
#
_cell.length_a   1.000
_cell.length_b   1.000
_cell.length_c   1.000
_cell.angle_alpha   90.00
_cell.angle_beta   90.00
_cell.angle_gamma   90.00
#
_symmetry.space_group_name_H-M   'P 1'
#
loop_
_entity.id
_entity.type
_entity.pdbx_description
1 polymer ?
#
loop_
_entity_poly.entity_id
_entity_poly.type
_entity_poly.pdbx_seq_one_letter_code
_entity_poly.pdbx_strand_id
1 'polypeptide(L)'
;MGGHGGSTDSSTASGTDFDVIVLGGGINGAGIARDCARRGLKVCVVEKNDLAKGASGANTGMIHGGIRYLMYDVHTTKMSCTDSGYIQRIAPHLLFRVPFIVPVMKPQGAGLLQTMMDRLLLEGSEVFFEAYDVYQPLKRGKPHTRLTRDEALALEPGLNPNILGAVTMDEWGIDPFRLVVENAIDAVEHGAVILTWHEVTGFVKGSDGRVEGVDVQDRLTAGATTRRLRAPVVVNATGAWGPRTAAMAGASYQLRPGKGVHIVYSHRISNYGFAITGVDGRQMFLMPHENGSIIGTTDDDYYGDLDHPRATEDEVKYILQAARDVFPGIDQYRMSRTYVGVRPTLFTWAKNEDRLSREHEFYDHEAQGVPGLISVAGGKLAAYRQLAEEVSTEVARRLGNTVACSTHAAPLPGAEGPIDVDGWMKDLPKRHRLAVSRMAYRHGSRSQALLKAVDDDPRQACETCLCEPVCEAEIRGTIQTEVVRRLVDIRRRTRQSMGACGGTRCAVRTSQILLEEANLTAVEQLVELQGAMDARFIGKRPVLEGANLATEELNQAMHFLGGNLGPLFRAARLLADDAGGRAAIGIGAPADAPATRDVDGIVHHRTQATAIVVAPIPGDRP
;
A
#
# COMPACT_ATOMS: atom_id res chain seq x y z
N MET A 1 -14.23 -16.44 -70.35
CA MET A 1 -13.79 -17.79 -69.98
C MET A 1 -12.66 -17.69 -68.94
N GLY A 2 -12.75 -18.34 -67.84
CA GLY A 2 -11.67 -18.53 -66.89
C GLY A 2 -11.74 -17.66 -65.65
N GLY A 3 -12.68 -17.94 -64.73
CA GLY A 3 -12.61 -17.45 -63.35
C GLY A 3 -11.59 -18.26 -62.55
N HIS A 4 -10.79 -17.60 -61.77
CA HIS A 4 -10.10 -18.24 -60.66
C HIS A 4 -10.58 -17.57 -59.35
N GLY A 5 -11.37 -18.35 -58.63
CA GLY A 5 -11.72 -18.03 -57.23
C GLY A 5 -10.48 -18.23 -56.34
N GLY A 6 -10.03 -17.12 -55.79
CA GLY A 6 -9.10 -17.13 -54.69
C GLY A 6 -9.89 -17.29 -53.39
N SER A 7 -9.78 -18.45 -52.75
CA SER A 7 -10.21 -18.66 -51.37
C SER A 7 -9.36 -17.78 -50.45
N THR A 8 -9.99 -16.79 -49.84
CA THR A 8 -9.40 -16.07 -48.73
C THR A 8 -9.39 -16.98 -47.50
N ASP A 9 -8.29 -17.64 -47.30
CA ASP A 9 -7.99 -18.36 -46.07
C ASP A 9 -7.85 -17.31 -44.94
N SER A 10 -8.94 -17.12 -44.19
CA SER A 10 -8.91 -16.34 -42.96
C SER A 10 -8.24 -17.20 -41.86
N SER A 11 -6.91 -17.32 -41.93
CA SER A 11 -6.15 -17.76 -40.80
C SER A 11 -6.28 -16.70 -39.71
N THR A 12 -7.18 -16.93 -38.75
CA THR A 12 -7.22 -16.21 -37.49
C THR A 12 -5.90 -16.47 -36.77
N ALA A 13 -4.91 -15.63 -37.01
CA ALA A 13 -3.73 -15.54 -36.16
C ALA A 13 -4.27 -15.15 -34.76
N SER A 14 -4.21 -16.08 -33.82
CA SER A 14 -4.47 -15.85 -32.40
C SER A 14 -3.33 -15.00 -31.84
N GLY A 15 -3.36 -13.68 -32.13
CA GLY A 15 -2.39 -12.73 -31.62
C GLY A 15 -2.54 -12.62 -30.11
N THR A 16 -1.43 -12.76 -29.38
CA THR A 16 -1.37 -12.41 -27.96
C THR A 16 -1.26 -10.90 -27.82
N ASP A 17 -2.01 -10.30 -26.89
CA ASP A 17 -1.95 -8.86 -26.64
C ASP A 17 -0.68 -8.49 -25.85
N PHE A 18 -0.29 -9.39 -24.92
CA PHE A 18 0.83 -9.25 -24.00
C PHE A 18 1.66 -10.52 -23.93
N ASP A 19 2.89 -10.42 -23.45
CA ASP A 19 3.74 -11.56 -23.12
C ASP A 19 3.39 -12.11 -21.73
N VAL A 20 3.03 -11.23 -20.81
CA VAL A 20 2.63 -11.59 -19.44
C VAL A 20 1.53 -10.68 -18.92
N ILE A 21 0.54 -11.27 -18.24
CA ILE A 21 -0.47 -10.54 -17.48
C ILE A 21 -0.21 -10.79 -15.99
N VAL A 22 -0.08 -9.71 -15.21
CA VAL A 22 0.10 -9.76 -13.76
C VAL A 22 -1.20 -9.33 -13.09
N LEU A 23 -1.77 -10.18 -12.27
CA LEU A 23 -2.99 -9.92 -11.52
C LEU A 23 -2.62 -9.40 -10.12
N GLY A 24 -3.06 -8.18 -9.79
CA GLY A 24 -2.81 -7.51 -8.52
C GLY A 24 -1.75 -6.41 -8.60
N GLY A 25 -2.14 -5.19 -8.19
CA GLY A 25 -1.32 -3.97 -8.14
C GLY A 25 -0.68 -3.72 -6.77
N GLY A 26 -0.39 -4.76 -6.00
CA GLY A 26 0.42 -4.67 -4.80
C GLY A 26 1.92 -4.63 -5.11
N ILE A 27 2.76 -4.57 -4.06
CA ILE A 27 4.22 -4.43 -4.24
C ILE A 27 4.83 -5.59 -5.04
N ASN A 28 4.34 -6.82 -4.84
CA ASN A 28 4.83 -7.98 -5.59
C ASN A 28 4.46 -7.86 -7.08
N GLY A 29 3.19 -7.54 -7.38
CA GLY A 29 2.75 -7.39 -8.78
C GLY A 29 3.43 -6.23 -9.49
N ALA A 30 3.55 -5.06 -8.84
CA ALA A 30 4.26 -3.90 -9.39
C ALA A 30 5.76 -4.20 -9.61
N GLY A 31 6.41 -4.91 -8.68
CA GLY A 31 7.80 -5.32 -8.82
C GLY A 31 8.02 -6.31 -9.96
N ILE A 32 7.12 -7.31 -10.10
CA ILE A 32 7.16 -8.29 -11.21
C ILE A 32 6.94 -7.58 -12.55
N ALA A 33 5.96 -6.67 -12.62
CA ALA A 33 5.69 -5.90 -13.82
C ALA A 33 6.90 -5.04 -14.22
N ARG A 34 7.55 -4.38 -13.25
CA ARG A 34 8.77 -3.62 -13.44
C ARG A 34 9.90 -4.47 -14.02
N ASP A 35 10.19 -5.62 -13.41
CA ASP A 35 11.29 -6.47 -13.86
C ASP A 35 11.02 -7.06 -15.25
N CYS A 36 9.81 -7.57 -15.49
CA CYS A 36 9.41 -8.07 -16.80
C CYS A 36 9.49 -6.99 -17.88
N ALA A 37 8.98 -5.77 -17.62
CA ALA A 37 9.03 -4.67 -18.57
C ALA A 37 10.48 -4.23 -18.87
N ARG A 38 11.35 -4.17 -17.86
CA ARG A 38 12.77 -3.88 -18.03
C ARG A 38 13.53 -4.97 -18.79
N ARG A 39 13.01 -6.18 -18.84
CA ARG A 39 13.52 -7.25 -19.71
C ARG A 39 12.96 -7.16 -21.15
N GLY A 40 12.15 -6.14 -21.47
CA GLY A 40 11.56 -5.91 -22.78
C GLY A 40 10.31 -6.73 -23.07
N LEU A 41 9.69 -7.32 -22.05
CA LEU A 41 8.43 -8.05 -22.19
C LEU A 41 7.25 -7.09 -22.22
N LYS A 42 6.22 -7.39 -23.01
CA LYS A 42 4.94 -6.67 -23.01
C LYS A 42 4.11 -7.10 -21.80
N VAL A 43 3.95 -6.22 -20.84
CA VAL A 43 3.29 -6.52 -19.55
C VAL A 43 1.96 -5.81 -19.43
N CYS A 44 0.95 -6.50 -18.90
CA CYS A 44 -0.29 -5.87 -18.42
C CYS A 44 -0.48 -6.19 -16.94
N VAL A 45 -0.72 -5.17 -16.11
CA VAL A 45 -1.16 -5.34 -14.72
C VAL A 45 -2.65 -5.11 -14.63
N VAL A 46 -3.38 -6.01 -13.99
CA VAL A 46 -4.83 -5.88 -13.71
C VAL A 46 -5.04 -5.80 -12.20
N GLU A 47 -5.56 -4.66 -11.74
CA GLU A 47 -5.84 -4.41 -10.32
C GLU A 47 -7.31 -3.99 -10.13
N LYS A 48 -8.05 -4.71 -9.29
CA LYS A 48 -9.48 -4.46 -9.08
C LYS A 48 -9.81 -3.16 -8.35
N ASN A 49 -8.83 -2.58 -7.67
CA ASN A 49 -8.93 -1.29 -7.00
C ASN A 49 -7.81 -0.36 -7.52
N ASP A 50 -7.32 0.52 -6.65
CA ASP A 50 -6.09 1.27 -6.92
C ASP A 50 -4.85 0.50 -6.43
N LEU A 51 -3.69 0.91 -6.94
CA LEU A 51 -2.39 0.39 -6.52
C LEU A 51 -2.22 0.44 -4.99
N ALA A 52 -1.53 -0.55 -4.43
CA ALA A 52 -1.25 -0.64 -3.00
C ALA A 52 -2.49 -0.70 -2.08
N LYS A 53 -3.67 -1.08 -2.56
CA LYS A 53 -4.89 -1.15 -1.74
C LYS A 53 -4.85 -2.26 -0.67
N GLY A 54 -4.15 -3.38 -0.94
CA GLY A 54 -4.04 -4.52 -0.02
C GLY A 54 -2.97 -4.32 1.07
N ALA A 55 -2.32 -5.40 1.49
CA ALA A 55 -1.28 -5.41 2.53
C ALA A 55 -0.11 -4.45 2.22
N SER A 56 0.17 -4.19 0.95
CA SER A 56 1.24 -3.28 0.52
C SER A 56 1.05 -1.84 0.98
N GLY A 57 -0.18 -1.36 1.14
CA GLY A 57 -0.48 -0.03 1.67
C GLY A 57 -0.97 -0.04 3.13
N ALA A 58 -1.15 -1.22 3.72
CA ALA A 58 -1.66 -1.38 5.07
C ALA A 58 -0.65 -2.12 5.96
N ASN A 59 0.56 -1.58 6.03
CA ASN A 59 1.68 -2.08 6.83
C ASN A 59 2.32 -0.94 7.63
N THR A 60 3.37 -1.24 8.38
CA THR A 60 4.06 -0.26 9.24
C THR A 60 4.92 0.76 8.47
N GLY A 61 5.10 0.61 7.15
CA GLY A 61 5.94 1.51 6.35
C GLY A 61 7.43 1.38 6.66
N MET A 62 7.93 0.16 6.76
CA MET A 62 9.35 -0.11 7.05
C MET A 62 9.94 -1.12 6.07
N ILE A 63 11.20 -0.90 5.71
CA ILE A 63 12.04 -1.88 5.04
C ILE A 63 13.06 -2.46 6.04
N HIS A 64 12.54 -3.00 7.15
CA HIS A 64 13.36 -3.50 8.25
C HIS A 64 13.95 -4.88 7.96
N GLY A 65 15.13 -5.15 8.53
CA GLY A 65 15.82 -6.45 8.39
C GLY A 65 15.14 -7.61 9.11
N GLY A 66 14.15 -7.34 9.97
CA GLY A 66 13.38 -8.36 10.67
C GLY A 66 14.16 -9.04 11.79
N ILE A 67 14.69 -8.26 12.71
CA ILE A 67 15.48 -8.71 13.87
C ILE A 67 14.84 -9.88 14.63
N ARG A 68 13.51 -9.92 14.75
CA ARG A 68 12.82 -11.01 15.44
C ARG A 68 13.01 -12.39 14.77
N TYR A 69 13.29 -12.42 13.45
CA TYR A 69 13.50 -13.66 12.71
C TYR A 69 14.90 -14.24 12.92
N LEU A 70 15.84 -13.44 13.44
CA LEU A 70 17.20 -13.89 13.71
C LEU A 70 17.24 -15.16 14.57
N MET A 71 16.24 -15.33 15.46
CA MET A 71 16.18 -16.49 16.36
C MET A 71 15.67 -17.79 15.70
N TYR A 72 14.95 -17.73 14.57
CA TYR A 72 14.32 -18.92 14.00
C TYR A 72 14.28 -18.96 12.47
N ASP A 73 14.66 -17.87 11.79
CA ASP A 73 14.66 -17.76 10.33
C ASP A 73 15.74 -16.77 9.88
N VAL A 74 17.00 -17.18 10.04
CA VAL A 74 18.18 -16.36 9.70
C VAL A 74 18.21 -16.03 8.20
N HIS A 75 17.72 -16.94 7.35
CA HIS A 75 17.67 -16.73 5.90
C HIS A 75 16.78 -15.53 5.56
N THR A 76 15.58 -15.46 6.11
CA THR A 76 14.68 -14.31 5.95
C THR A 76 15.32 -13.00 6.46
N THR A 77 16.09 -13.04 7.56
CA THR A 77 16.81 -11.86 8.05
C THR A 77 17.85 -11.38 7.04
N LYS A 78 18.71 -12.28 6.55
CA LYS A 78 19.75 -11.96 5.57
C LYS A 78 19.15 -11.42 4.27
N MET A 79 18.15 -12.08 3.72
CA MET A 79 17.43 -11.68 2.50
C MET A 79 16.82 -10.28 2.67
N SER A 80 16.11 -10.04 3.78
CA SER A 80 15.47 -8.74 4.05
C SER A 80 16.48 -7.61 4.21
N CYS A 81 17.62 -7.85 4.87
CA CYS A 81 18.68 -6.85 5.00
C CYS A 81 19.34 -6.54 3.65
N THR A 82 19.60 -7.57 2.84
CA THR A 82 20.22 -7.42 1.50
C THR A 82 19.31 -6.62 0.58
N ASP A 83 18.03 -7.00 0.49
CA ASP A 83 17.08 -6.33 -0.39
C ASP A 83 16.73 -4.91 0.11
N SER A 84 16.66 -4.70 1.43
CA SER A 84 16.58 -3.37 2.01
C SER A 84 17.74 -2.47 1.55
N GLY A 85 18.97 -3.00 1.47
CA GLY A 85 20.12 -2.26 0.93
C GLY A 85 19.99 -1.92 -0.55
N TYR A 86 19.38 -2.79 -1.35
CA TYR A 86 19.06 -2.48 -2.74
C TYR A 86 17.98 -1.40 -2.85
N ILE A 87 16.90 -1.49 -2.05
CA ILE A 87 15.84 -0.46 -2.03
C ILE A 87 16.42 0.91 -1.67
N GLN A 88 17.33 0.97 -0.69
CA GLN A 88 18.02 2.21 -0.32
C GLN A 88 18.85 2.80 -1.46
N ARG A 89 19.34 1.98 -2.37
CA ARG A 89 20.09 2.43 -3.55
C ARG A 89 19.18 2.95 -4.64
N ILE A 90 18.07 2.24 -4.90
CA ILE A 90 17.20 2.54 -6.03
C ILE A 90 16.11 3.56 -5.72
N ALA A 91 15.79 3.80 -4.43
CA ALA A 91 14.75 4.74 -3.98
C ALA A 91 15.20 5.59 -2.78
N PRO A 92 16.37 6.25 -2.81
CA PRO A 92 16.91 6.95 -1.63
C PRO A 92 16.01 8.10 -1.14
N HIS A 93 15.24 8.72 -2.00
CA HIS A 93 14.33 9.83 -1.67
C HIS A 93 13.11 9.41 -0.87
N LEU A 94 12.66 8.15 -0.99
CA LEU A 94 11.49 7.63 -0.25
C LEU A 94 11.81 7.22 1.19
N LEU A 95 13.07 7.30 1.59
CA LEU A 95 13.54 6.72 2.84
C LEU A 95 13.73 7.78 3.92
N PHE A 96 13.39 7.39 5.13
CA PHE A 96 13.76 8.11 6.33
C PHE A 96 14.31 7.14 7.37
N ARG A 97 15.35 7.59 8.07
CA ARG A 97 15.97 6.78 9.11
C ARG A 97 15.11 6.81 10.36
N VAL A 98 14.84 5.64 10.94
CA VAL A 98 14.14 5.49 12.21
C VAL A 98 15.08 4.88 13.23
N PRO A 99 15.68 5.68 14.11
CA PRO A 99 16.42 5.14 15.24
C PRO A 99 15.42 4.53 16.23
N PHE A 100 15.63 3.27 16.58
CA PHE A 100 14.82 2.57 17.57
C PHE A 100 15.50 2.59 18.94
N ILE A 101 14.68 2.70 19.97
CA ILE A 101 15.04 2.41 21.35
C ILE A 101 14.23 1.17 21.75
N VAL A 102 14.91 0.12 22.17
CA VAL A 102 14.31 -1.12 22.65
C VAL A 102 14.51 -1.18 24.16
N PRO A 103 13.50 -0.78 24.95
CA PRO A 103 13.63 -0.76 26.40
C PRO A 103 13.62 -2.18 26.96
N VAL A 104 14.53 -2.45 27.89
CA VAL A 104 14.56 -3.69 28.67
C VAL A 104 13.78 -3.46 29.96
N MET A 105 12.56 -3.98 30.00
CA MET A 105 11.66 -3.80 31.14
C MET A 105 12.20 -4.54 32.37
N LYS A 106 12.08 -3.91 33.53
CA LYS A 106 12.46 -4.53 34.80
C LYS A 106 11.38 -5.53 35.21
N PRO A 107 11.71 -6.83 35.36
CA PRO A 107 10.75 -7.81 35.87
C PRO A 107 10.28 -7.46 37.29
N GLN A 108 9.09 -7.90 37.65
CA GLN A 108 8.61 -7.77 39.01
C GLN A 108 9.35 -8.74 39.92
N GLY A 109 9.91 -8.24 41.02
CA GLY A 109 10.63 -9.04 41.99
C GLY A 109 11.58 -8.21 42.84
N ALA A 110 12.09 -8.77 43.92
CA ALA A 110 13.06 -8.13 44.81
C ALA A 110 14.10 -9.14 45.32
N GLY A 111 15.34 -8.64 45.64
CA GLY A 111 16.41 -9.40 46.21
C GLY A 111 17.62 -9.64 45.30
N LEU A 112 18.67 -10.24 45.81
CA LEU A 112 19.93 -10.48 45.11
C LEU A 112 19.78 -11.34 43.86
N LEU A 113 18.92 -12.36 43.92
CA LEU A 113 18.63 -13.22 42.77
C LEU A 113 18.00 -12.42 41.64
N GLN A 114 17.06 -11.51 41.93
CA GLN A 114 16.45 -10.61 40.94
C GLN A 114 17.50 -9.69 40.30
N THR A 115 18.40 -9.11 41.08
CA THR A 115 19.48 -8.26 40.55
C THR A 115 20.38 -9.03 39.58
N MET A 116 20.66 -10.30 39.85
CA MET A 116 21.43 -11.15 38.93
C MET A 116 20.64 -11.45 37.65
N MET A 117 19.32 -11.72 37.76
CA MET A 117 18.44 -11.94 36.61
C MET A 117 18.33 -10.67 35.75
N ASP A 118 18.15 -9.51 36.35
CA ASP A 118 18.08 -8.21 35.67
C ASP A 118 19.36 -7.96 34.85
N ARG A 119 20.51 -8.26 35.43
CA ARG A 119 21.82 -8.13 34.77
C ARG A 119 21.93 -9.11 33.58
N LEU A 120 21.55 -10.36 33.78
CA LEU A 120 21.58 -11.39 32.75
C LEU A 120 20.64 -11.03 31.57
N LEU A 121 19.47 -10.46 31.85
CA LEU A 121 18.52 -10.03 30.83
C LEU A 121 19.09 -8.89 29.97
N LEU A 122 19.74 -7.91 30.60
CA LEU A 122 20.34 -6.78 29.88
C LEU A 122 21.53 -7.22 29.03
N GLU A 123 22.44 -8.04 29.58
CA GLU A 123 23.60 -8.61 28.85
C GLU A 123 23.12 -9.53 27.70
N GLY A 124 22.12 -10.36 27.94
CA GLY A 124 21.53 -11.23 26.90
C GLY A 124 20.89 -10.44 25.76
N SER A 125 20.26 -9.31 26.08
CA SER A 125 19.74 -8.40 25.05
C SER A 125 20.86 -7.83 24.19
N GLU A 126 21.96 -7.38 24.78
CA GLU A 126 23.12 -6.84 24.06
C GLU A 126 23.73 -7.86 23.10
N VAL A 127 23.99 -9.10 23.57
CA VAL A 127 24.50 -10.19 22.73
C VAL A 127 23.59 -10.49 21.53
N PHE A 128 22.26 -10.40 21.73
CA PHE A 128 21.29 -10.58 20.64
C PHE A 128 21.41 -9.48 19.58
N PHE A 129 21.61 -8.23 20.00
CA PHE A 129 21.79 -7.12 19.07
C PHE A 129 23.17 -7.14 18.39
N GLU A 130 24.23 -7.60 19.07
CA GLU A 130 25.54 -7.86 18.44
C GLU A 130 25.43 -8.86 17.29
N ALA A 131 24.67 -9.95 17.48
CA ALA A 131 24.41 -10.92 16.43
C ALA A 131 23.65 -10.32 15.24
N TYR A 132 22.77 -9.36 15.49
CA TYR A 132 22.06 -8.64 14.43
C TYR A 132 22.95 -7.63 13.70
N ASP A 133 23.93 -7.05 14.36
CA ASP A 133 24.84 -6.06 13.77
C ASP A 133 25.67 -6.61 12.61
N VAL A 134 25.87 -7.92 12.55
CA VAL A 134 26.50 -8.59 11.39
C VAL A 134 25.77 -8.28 10.08
N TYR A 135 24.46 -7.99 10.15
CA TYR A 135 23.62 -7.68 8.98
C TYR A 135 23.47 -6.17 8.73
N GLN A 136 23.85 -5.29 9.68
CA GLN A 136 23.71 -3.84 9.54
C GLN A 136 24.41 -3.26 8.29
N PRO A 137 25.64 -3.70 7.91
CA PRO A 137 26.28 -3.22 6.68
C PRO A 137 25.47 -3.47 5.40
N LEU A 138 24.68 -4.57 5.35
CA LEU A 138 23.85 -4.90 4.20
C LEU A 138 22.76 -3.85 3.94
N LYS A 139 22.23 -3.25 5.00
CA LYS A 139 21.18 -2.23 4.95
C LYS A 139 21.67 -0.84 5.38
N ARG A 140 22.97 -0.58 5.38
CA ARG A 140 23.59 0.71 5.77
C ARG A 140 23.13 1.22 7.14
N GLY A 141 22.82 0.32 8.04
CA GLY A 141 22.48 0.63 9.42
C GLY A 141 23.72 0.85 10.29
N LYS A 142 23.54 1.54 11.42
CA LYS A 142 24.57 1.66 12.44
C LYS A 142 24.49 0.48 13.40
N PRO A 143 25.64 0.07 13.99
CA PRO A 143 25.63 -0.87 15.09
C PRO A 143 24.76 -0.38 16.25
N HIS A 144 24.30 -1.30 17.08
CA HIS A 144 23.55 -0.99 18.28
C HIS A 144 24.41 -0.19 19.29
N THR A 145 23.74 0.46 20.21
CA THR A 145 24.35 1.14 21.36
C THR A 145 23.54 0.80 22.59
N ARG A 146 24.21 0.41 23.65
CA ARG A 146 23.58 0.23 24.95
C ARG A 146 23.36 1.58 25.63
N LEU A 147 22.18 1.79 26.17
CA LEU A 147 21.81 2.96 26.97
C LEU A 147 21.55 2.56 28.40
N THR A 148 22.07 3.34 29.32
CA THR A 148 21.64 3.28 30.71
C THR A 148 20.17 3.72 30.83
N ARG A 149 19.52 3.40 31.94
CA ARG A 149 18.17 3.86 32.23
C ARG A 149 18.04 5.38 32.12
N ASP A 150 18.97 6.12 32.68
CA ASP A 150 18.91 7.58 32.73
C ASP A 150 19.15 8.21 31.35
N GLU A 151 20.04 7.65 30.54
CA GLU A 151 20.21 8.05 29.13
C GLU A 151 18.95 7.79 28.30
N ALA A 152 18.33 6.61 28.46
CA ALA A 152 17.09 6.29 27.75
C ALA A 152 15.94 7.25 28.12
N LEU A 153 15.78 7.57 29.41
CA LEU A 153 14.78 8.52 29.90
C LEU A 153 15.10 9.98 29.52
N ALA A 154 16.38 10.33 29.37
CA ALA A 154 16.78 11.65 28.87
C ALA A 154 16.45 11.81 27.37
N LEU A 155 16.60 10.73 26.57
CA LEU A 155 16.24 10.73 25.16
C LEU A 155 14.73 10.74 24.95
N GLU A 156 13.99 9.99 25.78
CA GLU A 156 12.52 9.89 25.70
C GLU A 156 11.91 9.91 27.11
N PRO A 157 11.54 11.09 27.60
CA PRO A 157 10.99 11.25 28.95
C PRO A 157 9.62 10.59 29.18
N GLY A 158 8.91 10.25 28.08
CA GLY A 158 7.63 9.55 28.13
C GLY A 158 7.74 8.05 28.42
N LEU A 159 8.95 7.49 28.40
CA LEU A 159 9.17 6.06 28.70
C LEU A 159 8.81 5.72 30.14
N ASN A 160 8.35 4.47 30.32
CA ASN A 160 8.16 3.91 31.64
C ASN A 160 9.48 3.93 32.42
N PRO A 161 9.53 4.57 33.61
CA PRO A 161 10.76 4.63 34.41
C PRO A 161 11.19 3.28 34.97
N ASN A 162 10.35 2.25 34.90
CA ASN A 162 10.66 0.90 35.39
C ASN A 162 11.40 0.04 34.33
N ILE A 163 12.45 0.61 33.73
CA ILE A 163 13.35 -0.09 32.80
C ILE A 163 14.71 -0.32 33.43
N LEU A 164 15.42 -1.35 33.01
CA LEU A 164 16.81 -1.64 33.40
C LEU A 164 17.81 -0.79 32.61
N GLY A 165 17.46 -0.52 31.36
CA GLY A 165 18.21 0.21 30.36
C GLY A 165 17.53 0.01 29.00
N ALA A 166 18.23 0.32 27.92
CA ALA A 166 17.74 0.11 26.57
C ALA A 166 18.88 -0.24 25.61
N VAL A 167 18.52 -0.78 24.46
CA VAL A 167 19.45 -0.99 23.34
C VAL A 167 18.92 -0.24 22.13
N THR A 168 19.78 0.44 21.41
CA THR A 168 19.38 1.13 20.17
C THR A 168 19.44 0.18 18.98
N MET A 169 18.68 0.47 17.94
CA MET A 169 18.66 -0.25 16.68
C MET A 169 18.36 0.72 15.54
N ASP A 170 19.06 0.55 14.43
CA ASP A 170 18.81 1.36 13.22
C ASP A 170 17.92 0.61 12.24
N GLU A 171 16.85 1.29 11.84
CA GLU A 171 15.96 0.81 10.78
C GLU A 171 15.57 1.94 9.82
N TRP A 172 14.98 1.56 8.70
CA TRP A 172 14.55 2.49 7.66
C TRP A 172 13.04 2.43 7.49
N GLY A 173 12.43 3.61 7.59
CA GLY A 173 11.05 3.83 7.18
C GLY A 173 10.98 4.19 5.70
N ILE A 174 9.83 3.91 5.09
CA ILE A 174 9.54 4.20 3.68
C ILE A 174 8.05 4.52 3.54
N ASP A 175 7.69 5.35 2.55
CA ASP A 175 6.31 5.45 2.13
C ASP A 175 5.95 4.21 1.28
N PRO A 176 5.14 3.28 1.80
CA PRO A 176 4.85 2.04 1.09
C PRO A 176 3.97 2.26 -0.15
N PHE A 177 3.17 3.32 -0.17
CA PHE A 177 2.34 3.66 -1.32
C PHE A 177 3.21 4.15 -2.47
N ARG A 178 4.12 5.09 -2.19
CA ARG A 178 5.05 5.61 -3.20
C ARG A 178 5.93 4.50 -3.77
N LEU A 179 6.45 3.61 -2.93
CA LEU A 179 7.26 2.48 -3.39
C LEU A 179 6.51 1.61 -4.42
N VAL A 180 5.23 1.32 -4.21
CA VAL A 180 4.41 0.56 -5.18
C VAL A 180 4.18 1.38 -6.44
N VAL A 181 3.77 2.64 -6.30
CA VAL A 181 3.45 3.53 -7.42
C VAL A 181 4.67 3.74 -8.31
N GLU A 182 5.86 3.95 -7.74
CA GLU A 182 7.09 4.16 -8.52
C GLU A 182 7.55 2.89 -9.26
N ASN A 183 7.35 1.69 -8.69
CA ASN A 183 7.56 0.46 -9.45
C ASN A 183 6.60 0.36 -10.64
N ALA A 184 5.34 0.76 -10.45
CA ALA A 184 4.35 0.77 -11.52
C ALA A 184 4.67 1.82 -12.60
N ILE A 185 5.10 3.03 -12.22
CA ILE A 185 5.52 4.08 -13.16
C ILE A 185 6.72 3.61 -13.99
N ASP A 186 7.74 3.05 -13.33
CA ASP A 186 8.92 2.51 -14.02
C ASP A 186 8.54 1.41 -15.02
N ALA A 187 7.59 0.54 -14.65
CA ALA A 187 7.06 -0.45 -15.58
C ALA A 187 6.38 0.20 -16.79
N VAL A 188 5.54 1.24 -16.59
CA VAL A 188 4.86 1.99 -17.67
C VAL A 188 5.89 2.66 -18.59
N GLU A 189 6.93 3.27 -18.05
CA GLU A 189 8.01 3.90 -18.82
C GLU A 189 8.79 2.88 -19.66
N HIS A 190 8.74 1.60 -19.31
CA HIS A 190 9.29 0.49 -20.08
C HIS A 190 8.24 -0.28 -20.90
N GLY A 191 7.05 0.32 -21.11
CA GLY A 191 6.01 -0.18 -22.02
C GLY A 191 4.95 -1.06 -21.39
N ALA A 192 4.89 -1.20 -20.07
CA ALA A 192 3.80 -1.91 -19.41
C ALA A 192 2.49 -1.10 -19.42
N VAL A 193 1.37 -1.81 -19.41
CA VAL A 193 0.02 -1.27 -19.25
C VAL A 193 -0.50 -1.57 -17.85
N ILE A 194 -0.98 -0.55 -17.14
CA ILE A 194 -1.54 -0.70 -15.79
C ILE A 194 -3.05 -0.39 -15.85
N LEU A 195 -3.86 -1.41 -15.57
CA LEU A 195 -5.31 -1.32 -15.50
C LEU A 195 -5.76 -1.36 -14.04
N THR A 196 -5.85 -0.16 -13.41
CA THR A 196 -6.48 -0.03 -12.10
C THR A 196 -8.00 0.01 -12.24
N TRP A 197 -8.72 -0.38 -11.19
CA TRP A 197 -10.19 -0.47 -11.17
C TRP A 197 -10.74 -1.44 -12.22
N HIS A 198 -9.96 -2.46 -12.58
CA HIS A 198 -10.37 -3.55 -13.45
C HIS A 198 -10.33 -4.87 -12.67
N GLU A 199 -11.44 -5.58 -12.68
CA GLU A 199 -11.60 -6.86 -11.99
C GLU A 199 -11.52 -8.02 -12.99
N VAL A 200 -10.75 -9.05 -12.63
CA VAL A 200 -10.74 -10.31 -13.38
C VAL A 200 -12.04 -11.05 -13.10
N THR A 201 -12.80 -11.33 -14.13
CA THR A 201 -14.08 -12.04 -14.05
C THR A 201 -13.99 -13.49 -14.48
N GLY A 202 -12.90 -13.90 -15.15
CA GLY A 202 -12.66 -15.26 -15.60
C GLY A 202 -11.28 -15.45 -16.20
N PHE A 203 -10.94 -16.71 -16.45
CA PHE A 203 -9.73 -17.10 -17.16
C PHE A 203 -10.07 -17.66 -18.54
N VAL A 204 -9.30 -17.27 -19.53
CA VAL A 204 -9.37 -17.81 -20.89
C VAL A 204 -8.49 -19.04 -20.95
N LYS A 205 -9.06 -20.18 -21.37
CA LYS A 205 -8.32 -21.45 -21.46
C LYS A 205 -8.35 -22.02 -22.87
N GLY A 206 -7.25 -22.60 -23.27
CA GLY A 206 -7.15 -23.46 -24.44
C GLY A 206 -7.79 -24.84 -24.21
N SER A 207 -7.88 -25.62 -25.27
CA SER A 207 -8.43 -27.00 -25.22
C SER A 207 -7.61 -27.97 -24.38
N ASP A 208 -6.33 -27.66 -24.14
CA ASP A 208 -5.38 -28.42 -23.31
C ASP A 208 -5.42 -27.99 -21.83
N GLY A 209 -6.33 -27.08 -21.45
CA GLY A 209 -6.41 -26.52 -20.10
C GLY A 209 -5.46 -25.37 -19.82
N ARG A 210 -4.57 -25.02 -20.75
CA ARG A 210 -3.62 -23.91 -20.64
C ARG A 210 -4.36 -22.58 -20.47
N VAL A 211 -3.91 -21.77 -19.52
CA VAL A 211 -4.35 -20.39 -19.39
C VAL A 211 -3.70 -19.57 -20.51
N GLU A 212 -4.53 -18.94 -21.33
CA GLU A 212 -4.16 -18.10 -22.47
C GLU A 212 -4.51 -16.63 -22.25
N GLY A 213 -5.02 -16.28 -21.07
CA GLY A 213 -5.40 -14.92 -20.74
C GLY A 213 -6.48 -14.83 -19.66
N VAL A 214 -7.06 -13.64 -19.55
CA VAL A 214 -8.13 -13.35 -18.59
C VAL A 214 -9.21 -12.48 -19.22
N ASP A 215 -10.41 -12.63 -18.71
CA ASP A 215 -11.53 -11.73 -18.97
C ASP A 215 -11.59 -10.69 -17.83
N VAL A 216 -11.63 -9.40 -18.19
CA VAL A 216 -11.60 -8.28 -17.25
C VAL A 216 -12.77 -7.33 -17.46
N GLN A 217 -13.22 -6.69 -16.38
CA GLN A 217 -14.29 -5.70 -16.40
C GLN A 217 -13.87 -4.42 -15.71
N ASP A 218 -14.11 -3.27 -16.32
CA ASP A 218 -13.93 -1.96 -15.69
C ASP A 218 -15.01 -1.77 -14.60
N ARG A 219 -14.59 -1.55 -13.38
CA ARG A 219 -15.45 -1.36 -12.20
C ARG A 219 -16.01 0.06 -12.09
N LEU A 220 -15.47 1.01 -12.84
CA LEU A 220 -15.88 2.42 -12.78
C LEU A 220 -16.93 2.75 -13.83
N THR A 221 -17.01 1.98 -14.90
CA THR A 221 -17.98 2.17 -15.96
C THR A 221 -19.19 1.25 -15.75
N ALA A 222 -20.36 1.84 -15.50
CA ALA A 222 -21.59 1.07 -15.35
C ALA A 222 -21.92 0.36 -16.66
N GLY A 223 -22.25 -0.95 -16.58
CA GLY A 223 -22.56 -1.75 -17.75
C GLY A 223 -21.37 -2.02 -18.67
N ALA A 224 -20.13 -1.79 -18.19
CA ALA A 224 -18.93 -2.10 -18.97
C ALA A 224 -18.96 -3.54 -19.47
N THR A 225 -18.67 -3.72 -20.75
CA THR A 225 -18.53 -5.04 -21.36
C THR A 225 -17.25 -5.71 -20.85
N THR A 226 -17.32 -7.02 -20.71
CA THR A 226 -16.12 -7.81 -20.41
C THR A 226 -15.14 -7.73 -21.58
N ARG A 227 -13.89 -7.42 -21.28
CA ARG A 227 -12.80 -7.38 -22.24
C ARG A 227 -11.89 -8.57 -22.03
N ARG A 228 -11.49 -9.21 -23.11
CA ARG A 228 -10.54 -10.32 -23.09
C ARG A 228 -9.12 -9.81 -23.32
N LEU A 229 -8.20 -10.20 -22.45
CA LEU A 229 -6.75 -9.96 -22.57
C LEU A 229 -6.05 -11.30 -22.73
N ARG A 230 -5.16 -11.42 -23.72
CA ARG A 230 -4.45 -12.67 -24.02
C ARG A 230 -2.96 -12.55 -23.72
N ALA A 231 -2.42 -13.55 -23.04
CA ALA A 231 -1.00 -13.72 -22.79
C ALA A 231 -0.66 -15.20 -22.55
N PRO A 232 0.52 -15.68 -22.95
CA PRO A 232 0.97 -17.06 -22.72
C PRO A 232 1.29 -17.35 -21.24
N VAL A 233 1.51 -16.32 -20.44
CA VAL A 233 1.79 -16.45 -18.99
C VAL A 233 0.91 -15.47 -18.21
N VAL A 234 0.24 -15.97 -17.17
CA VAL A 234 -0.51 -15.16 -16.20
C VAL A 234 0.09 -15.38 -14.82
N VAL A 235 0.45 -14.28 -14.15
CA VAL A 235 1.00 -14.28 -12.79
C VAL A 235 -0.05 -13.78 -11.83
N ASN A 236 -0.51 -14.64 -10.94
CA ASN A 236 -1.44 -14.30 -9.86
C ASN A 236 -0.65 -13.75 -8.64
N ALA A 237 -0.55 -12.44 -8.52
CA ALA A 237 0.08 -11.71 -7.41
C ALA A 237 -0.98 -10.97 -6.56
N THR A 238 -2.19 -11.51 -6.44
CA THR A 238 -3.34 -10.90 -5.76
C THR A 238 -3.29 -10.99 -4.23
N GLY A 239 -2.16 -11.38 -3.65
CA GLY A 239 -1.94 -11.40 -2.21
C GLY A 239 -2.90 -12.34 -1.48
N ALA A 240 -3.60 -11.85 -0.45
CA ALA A 240 -4.53 -12.69 0.34
C ALA A 240 -5.72 -13.23 -0.48
N TRP A 241 -6.06 -12.62 -1.62
CA TRP A 241 -7.09 -13.13 -2.55
C TRP A 241 -6.56 -14.23 -3.47
N GLY A 242 -5.26 -14.50 -3.45
CA GLY A 242 -4.60 -15.40 -4.38
C GLY A 242 -5.22 -16.79 -4.52
N PRO A 243 -5.58 -17.52 -3.44
CA PRO A 243 -6.27 -18.80 -3.56
C PRO A 243 -7.62 -18.70 -4.26
N ARG A 244 -8.39 -17.63 -4.02
CA ARG A 244 -9.68 -17.40 -4.69
C ARG A 244 -9.49 -17.14 -6.18
N THR A 245 -8.48 -16.36 -6.53
CA THR A 245 -8.12 -16.08 -7.93
C THR A 245 -7.65 -17.34 -8.65
N ALA A 246 -6.79 -18.16 -8.04
CA ALA A 246 -6.35 -19.44 -8.60
C ALA A 246 -7.51 -20.41 -8.81
N ALA A 247 -8.45 -20.46 -7.86
CA ALA A 247 -9.65 -21.31 -7.95
C ALA A 247 -10.53 -20.97 -9.16
N MET A 248 -10.61 -19.71 -9.60
CA MET A 248 -11.29 -19.30 -10.82
C MET A 248 -10.70 -19.97 -12.08
N ALA A 249 -9.40 -20.29 -12.03
CA ALA A 249 -8.71 -21.04 -13.07
C ALA A 249 -8.74 -22.57 -12.84
N GLY A 250 -9.37 -23.06 -11.77
CA GLY A 250 -9.37 -24.47 -11.40
C GLY A 250 -8.06 -24.94 -10.76
N ALA A 251 -7.20 -24.02 -10.33
CA ALA A 251 -5.98 -24.29 -9.58
C ALA A 251 -6.20 -24.07 -8.07
N SER A 252 -5.34 -24.64 -7.24
CA SER A 252 -5.45 -24.51 -5.79
C SER A 252 -4.10 -24.36 -5.12
N TYR A 253 -4.04 -23.57 -4.09
CA TYR A 253 -2.98 -23.50 -3.08
C TYR A 253 -3.53 -22.89 -1.80
N GLN A 254 -2.79 -23.00 -0.72
CA GLN A 254 -3.26 -22.57 0.58
C GLN A 254 -2.43 -21.40 1.12
N LEU A 255 -3.12 -20.47 1.76
CA LEU A 255 -2.54 -19.41 2.57
C LEU A 255 -3.12 -19.47 3.98
N ARG A 256 -2.39 -18.90 4.91
CA ARG A 256 -2.85 -18.59 6.26
C ARG A 256 -2.88 -17.06 6.42
N PRO A 257 -3.98 -16.40 5.99
CA PRO A 257 -4.05 -14.94 5.99
C PRO A 257 -3.97 -14.38 7.40
N GLY A 258 -3.04 -13.46 7.65
CA GLY A 258 -2.86 -12.82 8.95
C GLY A 258 -3.40 -11.39 8.96
N LYS A 259 -4.35 -11.10 9.85
CA LYS A 259 -4.92 -9.77 10.03
C LYS A 259 -4.00 -8.91 10.90
N GLY A 260 -3.59 -7.77 10.38
CA GLY A 260 -2.77 -6.79 11.07
C GLY A 260 -3.49 -5.46 11.25
N VAL A 261 -3.71 -5.04 12.49
CA VAL A 261 -4.34 -3.78 12.87
C VAL A 261 -3.30 -2.79 13.33
N HIS A 262 -3.43 -1.54 12.87
CA HIS A 262 -2.63 -0.43 13.34
C HIS A 262 -3.52 0.69 13.88
N ILE A 263 -3.05 1.35 14.93
CA ILE A 263 -3.64 2.59 15.47
C ILE A 263 -2.80 3.77 14.96
N VAL A 264 -3.47 4.80 14.48
CA VAL A 264 -2.86 6.06 14.03
C VAL A 264 -3.15 7.15 15.04
N TYR A 265 -2.12 7.82 15.51
CA TYR A 265 -2.21 9.01 16.34
C TYR A 265 -2.03 10.27 15.51
N SER A 266 -2.80 11.31 15.84
CA SER A 266 -2.71 12.61 15.16
C SER A 266 -1.50 13.45 15.57
N HIS A 267 -0.74 12.99 16.57
CA HIS A 267 0.45 13.64 17.11
C HIS A 267 1.66 12.74 17.00
N ARG A 268 2.81 13.34 16.87
CA ARG A 268 4.09 12.64 16.95
C ARG A 268 4.44 12.42 18.42
N ILE A 269 4.27 11.18 18.89
CA ILE A 269 4.49 10.79 20.29
C ILE A 269 5.96 10.82 20.62
N SER A 270 6.80 10.29 19.73
CA SER A 270 8.26 10.26 19.85
C SER A 270 8.94 10.47 18.49
N ASN A 271 10.21 10.86 18.51
CA ASN A 271 11.07 10.87 17.33
C ASN A 271 11.79 9.52 17.11
N TYR A 272 11.69 8.63 18.07
CA TYR A 272 12.27 7.28 18.03
C TYR A 272 11.19 6.25 17.72
N GLY A 273 11.62 5.13 17.12
CA GLY A 273 10.83 3.91 17.08
C GLY A 273 11.00 3.13 18.38
N PHE A 274 9.98 2.39 18.78
CA PHE A 274 10.04 1.50 19.95
C PHE A 274 9.51 0.13 19.59
N ALA A 275 10.22 -0.92 20.01
CA ALA A 275 9.66 -2.25 20.05
C ALA A 275 8.86 -2.40 21.35
N ILE A 276 7.60 -2.76 21.22
CA ILE A 276 6.70 -3.03 22.35
C ILE A 276 6.26 -4.49 22.31
N THR A 277 6.04 -5.09 23.46
CA THR A 277 5.70 -6.52 23.57
C THR A 277 4.28 -6.68 24.08
N GLY A 278 3.44 -7.39 23.33
CA GLY A 278 2.10 -7.76 23.74
C GLY A 278 2.09 -8.77 24.90
N VAL A 279 0.95 -8.94 25.53
CA VAL A 279 0.75 -9.86 26.67
C VAL A 279 1.04 -11.33 26.33
N ASP A 280 1.00 -11.67 25.05
CA ASP A 280 1.29 -13.00 24.47
C ASP A 280 2.76 -13.12 23.97
N GLY A 281 3.59 -12.09 24.21
CA GLY A 281 4.98 -12.05 23.76
C GLY A 281 5.18 -11.51 22.35
N ARG A 282 4.12 -11.15 21.64
CA ARG A 282 4.17 -10.61 20.27
C ARG A 282 4.86 -9.25 20.23
N GLN A 283 5.78 -9.10 19.30
CA GLN A 283 6.47 -7.83 19.06
C GLN A 283 5.68 -6.93 18.14
N MET A 284 5.43 -5.71 18.57
CA MET A 284 4.80 -4.62 17.84
C MET A 284 5.71 -3.40 17.82
N PHE A 285 5.39 -2.43 16.97
CA PHE A 285 6.16 -1.18 16.89
C PHE A 285 5.29 0.03 17.18
N LEU A 286 5.81 0.93 18.01
CA LEU A 286 5.40 2.33 18.03
C LEU A 286 6.45 3.11 17.25
N MET A 287 6.04 3.83 16.22
CA MET A 287 7.01 4.59 15.44
C MET A 287 6.45 5.93 14.96
N PRO A 288 7.33 6.93 14.78
CA PRO A 288 6.98 8.16 14.11
C PRO A 288 6.58 7.88 12.66
N HIS A 289 5.52 8.51 12.21
CA HIS A 289 5.06 8.41 10.84
C HIS A 289 4.58 9.78 10.36
N GLU A 290 5.42 10.45 9.59
CA GLU A 290 5.23 11.83 9.18
C GLU A 290 4.99 12.77 10.38
N ASN A 291 3.83 13.46 10.43
CA ASN A 291 3.47 14.35 11.53
C ASN A 291 2.73 13.64 12.67
N GLY A 292 2.55 12.34 12.59
CA GLY A 292 1.86 11.53 13.57
C GLY A 292 2.70 10.37 14.09
N SER A 293 2.04 9.42 14.72
CA SER A 293 2.62 8.14 15.13
C SER A 293 1.70 7.00 14.78
N ILE A 294 2.27 5.82 14.57
CA ILE A 294 1.52 4.57 14.39
C ILE A 294 1.96 3.55 15.41
N ILE A 295 1.01 2.75 15.89
CA ILE A 295 1.28 1.58 16.71
C ILE A 295 0.66 0.36 16.04
N GLY A 296 1.39 -0.74 16.00
CA GLY A 296 0.93 -2.02 15.49
C GLY A 296 2.11 -2.98 15.28
N THR A 297 1.81 -4.23 15.05
CA THR A 297 0.53 -4.68 14.49
C THR A 297 0.11 -5.99 15.13
N THR A 298 -1.19 -6.28 15.15
CA THR A 298 -1.71 -7.63 15.43
C THR A 298 -1.32 -8.61 14.30
N ASP A 299 -1.54 -9.90 14.48
CA ASP A 299 -1.27 -10.93 13.46
C ASP A 299 -2.13 -12.17 13.69
N ASP A 300 -3.43 -11.99 13.73
CA ASP A 300 -4.39 -13.07 13.98
C ASP A 300 -4.84 -13.69 12.66
N ASP A 301 -5.12 -15.00 12.65
CA ASP A 301 -5.67 -15.67 11.47
C ASP A 301 -6.98 -15.01 11.05
N TYR A 302 -7.15 -14.79 9.74
CA TYR A 302 -8.31 -14.08 9.22
C TYR A 302 -8.90 -14.75 7.99
N TYR A 303 -10.10 -15.29 8.16
CA TYR A 303 -10.87 -15.93 7.08
C TYR A 303 -12.16 -15.19 6.73
N GLY A 304 -12.27 -13.92 7.14
CA GLY A 304 -13.40 -13.05 6.86
C GLY A 304 -13.38 -12.39 5.48
N ASP A 305 -14.11 -11.28 5.36
CA ASP A 305 -14.16 -10.49 4.13
C ASP A 305 -12.84 -9.74 3.91
N LEU A 306 -12.09 -10.16 2.88
CA LEU A 306 -10.81 -9.56 2.51
C LEU A 306 -10.96 -8.16 1.90
N ASP A 307 -12.12 -7.82 1.37
CA ASP A 307 -12.37 -6.53 0.73
C ASP A 307 -12.65 -5.42 1.77
N HIS A 308 -13.22 -5.79 2.92
CA HIS A 308 -13.60 -4.86 3.98
C HIS A 308 -13.12 -5.31 5.37
N PRO A 309 -11.82 -5.61 5.57
CA PRO A 309 -11.32 -5.97 6.89
C PRO A 309 -11.46 -4.79 7.85
N ARG A 310 -11.96 -5.03 9.06
CA ARG A 310 -12.18 -4.01 10.09
C ARG A 310 -11.42 -4.33 11.36
N ALA A 311 -10.92 -3.30 12.04
CA ALA A 311 -10.41 -3.44 13.39
C ALA A 311 -11.59 -3.59 14.37
N THR A 312 -11.37 -4.36 15.42
CA THR A 312 -12.28 -4.46 16.56
C THR A 312 -11.77 -3.64 17.75
N GLU A 313 -12.65 -3.34 18.70
CA GLU A 313 -12.24 -2.66 19.93
C GLU A 313 -11.27 -3.52 20.75
N ASP A 314 -11.42 -4.84 20.74
CA ASP A 314 -10.55 -5.74 21.49
C ASP A 314 -9.14 -5.77 20.94
N GLU A 315 -8.97 -5.71 19.60
CA GLU A 315 -7.66 -5.56 18.98
C GLU A 315 -7.02 -4.21 19.35
N VAL A 316 -7.81 -3.14 19.42
CA VAL A 316 -7.33 -1.83 19.89
C VAL A 316 -6.90 -1.88 21.34
N LYS A 317 -7.71 -2.47 22.24
CA LYS A 317 -7.38 -2.65 23.66
C LYS A 317 -6.10 -3.46 23.84
N TYR A 318 -5.94 -4.54 23.07
CA TYR A 318 -4.74 -5.38 23.08
C TYR A 318 -3.47 -4.55 22.73
N ILE A 319 -3.52 -3.76 21.66
CA ILE A 319 -2.38 -2.89 21.27
C ILE A 319 -2.10 -1.83 22.33
N LEU A 320 -3.14 -1.20 22.88
CA LEU A 320 -3.01 -0.17 23.92
C LEU A 320 -2.44 -0.73 25.22
N GLN A 321 -2.81 -1.96 25.60
CA GLN A 321 -2.22 -2.62 26.77
C GLN A 321 -0.70 -2.70 26.67
N ALA A 322 -0.20 -3.21 25.54
CA ALA A 322 1.24 -3.30 25.29
C ALA A 322 1.91 -1.91 25.21
N ALA A 323 1.23 -0.93 24.66
CA ALA A 323 1.76 0.44 24.57
C ALA A 323 1.88 1.11 25.95
N ARG A 324 0.92 0.90 26.86
CA ARG A 324 0.96 1.45 28.25
C ARG A 324 2.12 0.91 29.05
N ASP A 325 2.55 -0.31 28.83
CA ASP A 325 3.69 -0.89 29.52
C ASP A 325 4.98 -0.12 29.22
N VAL A 326 5.12 0.40 28.01
CA VAL A 326 6.31 1.16 27.57
C VAL A 326 6.10 2.67 27.72
N PHE A 327 4.90 3.17 27.45
CA PHE A 327 4.49 4.57 27.54
C PHE A 327 3.25 4.73 28.43
N PRO A 328 3.40 4.86 29.75
CA PRO A 328 2.26 4.98 30.67
C PRO A 328 1.30 6.15 30.36
N GLY A 329 1.81 7.19 29.71
CA GLY A 329 1.04 8.37 29.29
C GLY A 329 0.38 8.27 27.91
N ILE A 330 0.37 7.10 27.27
CA ILE A 330 -0.10 6.95 25.87
C ILE A 330 -1.56 7.39 25.67
N ASP A 331 -2.39 7.21 26.68
CA ASP A 331 -3.82 7.57 26.63
C ASP A 331 -4.08 9.10 26.58
N GLN A 332 -3.06 9.91 26.84
CA GLN A 332 -3.16 11.39 26.70
C GLN A 332 -3.13 11.84 25.24
N TYR A 333 -2.66 10.98 24.33
CA TYR A 333 -2.57 11.28 22.91
C TYR A 333 -3.84 10.87 22.18
N ARG A 334 -4.33 11.75 21.31
CA ARG A 334 -5.55 11.48 20.54
C ARG A 334 -5.28 10.48 19.43
N MET A 335 -5.92 9.32 19.53
CA MET A 335 -6.06 8.40 18.41
C MET A 335 -6.93 9.03 17.32
N SER A 336 -6.62 8.80 16.05
CA SER A 336 -7.37 9.37 14.93
C SER A 336 -8.18 8.32 14.16
N ARG A 337 -7.62 7.13 14.00
CA ARG A 337 -8.25 6.02 13.26
C ARG A 337 -7.43 4.74 13.42
N THR A 338 -8.01 3.64 12.97
CA THR A 338 -7.29 2.39 12.67
C THR A 338 -7.14 2.22 11.16
N TYR A 339 -6.22 1.33 10.75
CA TYR A 339 -6.23 0.71 9.43
C TYR A 339 -5.84 -0.76 9.56
N VAL A 340 -6.29 -1.56 8.60
CA VAL A 340 -6.16 -3.02 8.63
C VAL A 340 -5.58 -3.53 7.33
N GLY A 341 -4.62 -4.44 7.43
CA GLY A 341 -4.09 -5.20 6.30
C GLY A 341 -4.20 -6.69 6.56
N VAL A 342 -4.39 -7.48 5.51
CA VAL A 342 -4.39 -8.94 5.58
C VAL A 342 -3.19 -9.46 4.82
N ARG A 343 -2.27 -10.09 5.54
CA ARG A 343 -1.02 -10.64 4.99
C ARG A 343 -1.27 -11.95 4.26
N PRO A 344 -0.67 -12.19 3.09
CA PRO A 344 -0.74 -13.47 2.41
C PRO A 344 0.32 -14.45 2.96
N THR A 345 0.24 -14.80 4.25
CA THR A 345 1.23 -15.65 4.91
C THR A 345 1.15 -17.08 4.38
N LEU A 346 2.31 -17.72 4.19
CA LEU A 346 2.39 -19.11 3.76
C LEU A 346 1.72 -20.04 4.76
N PHE A 347 0.99 -21.02 4.24
CA PHE A 347 0.31 -21.99 5.10
C PHE A 347 1.33 -22.95 5.74
N THR A 348 1.29 -23.03 7.06
CA THR A 348 2.01 -24.05 7.83
C THR A 348 1.13 -24.52 8.96
N TRP A 349 0.91 -25.83 9.03
CA TRP A 349 0.07 -26.44 10.06
C TRP A 349 0.75 -26.38 11.44
N ALA A 350 -0.05 -26.22 12.49
CA ALA A 350 0.34 -26.36 13.90
C ALA A 350 1.43 -25.39 14.43
N LYS A 351 1.79 -24.32 13.72
CA LYS A 351 2.66 -23.26 14.25
C LYS A 351 1.83 -22.05 14.71
N ASN A 352 2.31 -21.39 15.77
CA ASN A 352 1.78 -20.08 16.15
C ASN A 352 2.04 -19.08 15.03
N GLU A 353 1.14 -18.09 14.87
CA GLU A 353 1.17 -17.06 13.83
C GLU A 353 2.50 -16.31 13.79
N ASP A 354 3.05 -16.01 14.97
CA ASP A 354 4.32 -15.29 15.11
C ASP A 354 5.54 -16.03 14.61
N ARG A 355 5.47 -17.36 14.53
CA ARG A 355 6.57 -18.24 14.08
C ARG A 355 6.42 -18.71 12.65
N LEU A 356 5.40 -18.22 11.93
CA LEU A 356 5.26 -18.51 10.50
C LEU A 356 6.38 -17.82 9.73
N SER A 357 6.96 -18.54 8.78
CA SER A 357 7.97 -17.96 7.89
C SER A 357 7.38 -16.79 7.10
N ARG A 358 8.20 -15.77 6.90
CA ARG A 358 7.90 -14.62 6.04
C ARG A 358 8.62 -14.72 4.70
N GLU A 359 9.08 -15.91 4.37
CA GLU A 359 9.57 -16.24 3.04
C GLU A 359 8.45 -16.11 2.01
N HIS A 360 8.81 -16.21 0.77
CA HIS A 360 7.88 -16.23 -0.33
C HIS A 360 8.02 -17.56 -1.09
N GLU A 361 6.94 -17.92 -1.74
CA GLU A 361 6.89 -19.06 -2.66
C GLU A 361 6.12 -18.65 -3.90
N PHE A 362 6.42 -19.30 -5.00
CA PHE A 362 5.55 -19.25 -6.16
C PHE A 362 5.16 -20.67 -6.58
N TYR A 363 3.93 -20.83 -7.01
CA TYR A 363 3.31 -22.10 -7.37
C TYR A 363 3.08 -22.14 -8.87
N ASP A 364 3.73 -23.08 -9.52
CA ASP A 364 3.41 -23.45 -10.90
C ASP A 364 2.22 -24.41 -10.88
N HIS A 365 1.16 -24.05 -11.56
CA HIS A 365 -0.06 -24.86 -11.60
C HIS A 365 -0.11 -25.86 -12.76
N GLU A 366 0.98 -26.06 -13.50
CA GLU A 366 1.06 -27.02 -14.59
C GLU A 366 0.77 -28.45 -14.10
N ALA A 367 1.33 -28.84 -12.95
CA ALA A 367 1.07 -30.14 -12.34
C ALA A 367 -0.40 -30.37 -11.92
N GLN A 368 -1.18 -29.29 -11.80
CA GLN A 368 -2.62 -29.32 -11.53
C GLN A 368 -3.48 -29.26 -12.78
N GLY A 369 -2.88 -29.35 -13.98
CA GLY A 369 -3.59 -29.26 -15.26
C GLY A 369 -3.97 -27.82 -15.67
N VAL A 370 -3.27 -26.82 -15.11
CA VAL A 370 -3.48 -25.40 -15.41
C VAL A 370 -2.15 -24.74 -15.83
N PRO A 371 -1.53 -25.21 -16.93
CA PRO A 371 -0.29 -24.62 -17.42
C PRO A 371 -0.51 -23.15 -17.82
N GLY A 372 0.54 -22.33 -17.73
CA GLY A 372 0.47 -20.90 -18.04
C GLY A 372 0.07 -20.00 -16.85
N LEU A 373 -0.36 -20.58 -15.71
CA LEU A 373 -0.64 -19.86 -14.48
C LEU A 373 0.47 -20.09 -13.45
N ILE A 374 0.99 -18.98 -12.89
CA ILE A 374 1.89 -18.95 -11.73
C ILE A 374 1.21 -18.16 -10.62
N SER A 375 1.16 -18.66 -9.39
CA SER A 375 0.68 -17.89 -8.23
C SER A 375 1.81 -17.56 -7.28
N VAL A 376 1.77 -16.35 -6.69
CA VAL A 376 2.78 -15.86 -5.74
C VAL A 376 2.17 -15.77 -4.35
N ALA A 377 2.89 -16.24 -3.34
CA ALA A 377 2.48 -16.23 -1.95
C ALA A 377 3.59 -15.73 -1.03
N GLY A 378 3.20 -15.19 0.13
CA GLY A 378 4.14 -14.73 1.15
C GLY A 378 4.85 -13.42 0.80
N GLY A 379 6.06 -13.29 1.32
CA GLY A 379 6.94 -12.14 1.11
C GLY A 379 6.77 -11.03 2.14
N LYS A 380 7.69 -10.08 2.09
CA LYS A 380 7.75 -8.87 2.92
C LYS A 380 7.97 -7.65 2.04
N LEU A 381 7.55 -6.48 2.53
CA LEU A 381 7.85 -5.21 1.86
C LEU A 381 9.37 -5.03 1.63
N ALA A 382 10.21 -5.42 2.58
CA ALA A 382 11.66 -5.30 2.50
C ALA A 382 12.34 -6.30 1.54
N ALA A 383 11.64 -7.33 1.06
CA ALA A 383 12.20 -8.38 0.20
C ALA A 383 11.41 -8.56 -1.12
N TYR A 384 10.60 -7.56 -1.47
CA TYR A 384 9.73 -7.66 -2.65
C TYR A 384 10.49 -7.75 -3.96
N ARG A 385 11.64 -7.06 -4.02
CA ARG A 385 12.43 -6.96 -5.25
C ARG A 385 13.02 -8.33 -5.62
N GLN A 386 13.56 -9.04 -4.63
CA GLN A 386 14.09 -10.38 -4.84
C GLN A 386 12.98 -11.34 -5.28
N LEU A 387 11.83 -11.33 -4.61
CA LEU A 387 10.66 -12.10 -5.04
C LEU A 387 10.30 -11.79 -6.50
N ALA A 388 10.25 -10.51 -6.85
CA ALA A 388 9.93 -10.09 -8.21
C ALA A 388 10.98 -10.61 -9.23
N GLU A 389 12.26 -10.54 -8.90
CA GLU A 389 13.35 -11.08 -9.74
C GLU A 389 13.21 -12.58 -9.97
N GLU A 390 12.92 -13.36 -8.93
CA GLU A 390 12.77 -14.82 -9.02
C GLU A 390 11.59 -15.20 -9.92
N VAL A 391 10.42 -14.58 -9.69
CA VAL A 391 9.22 -14.84 -10.50
C VAL A 391 9.41 -14.38 -11.95
N SER A 392 9.96 -13.19 -12.16
CA SER A 392 10.22 -12.67 -13.50
C SER A 392 11.27 -13.46 -14.26
N THR A 393 12.24 -14.06 -13.55
CA THR A 393 13.22 -14.96 -14.15
C THR A 393 12.55 -16.25 -14.65
N GLU A 394 11.62 -16.79 -13.89
CA GLU A 394 10.82 -17.95 -14.34
C GLU A 394 9.92 -17.59 -15.53
N VAL A 395 9.26 -16.42 -15.51
CA VAL A 395 8.49 -15.91 -16.64
C VAL A 395 9.36 -15.77 -17.89
N ALA A 396 10.52 -15.12 -17.75
CA ALA A 396 11.49 -14.93 -18.84
C ALA A 396 11.96 -16.28 -19.42
N ARG A 397 12.27 -17.25 -18.56
CA ARG A 397 12.67 -18.60 -18.97
C ARG A 397 11.57 -19.28 -19.81
N ARG A 398 10.30 -19.18 -19.43
CA ARG A 398 9.16 -19.74 -20.19
C ARG A 398 8.98 -19.10 -21.56
N LEU A 399 9.29 -17.81 -21.65
CA LEU A 399 9.16 -17.02 -22.87
C LEU A 399 10.43 -17.04 -23.74
N GLY A 400 11.49 -17.74 -23.31
CA GLY A 400 12.76 -17.76 -24.03
C GLY A 400 13.52 -16.42 -23.99
N ASN A 401 13.18 -15.53 -23.03
CA ASN A 401 13.86 -14.26 -22.83
C ASN A 401 15.11 -14.45 -21.97
N THR A 402 16.25 -13.97 -22.43
CA THR A 402 17.57 -14.14 -21.77
C THR A 402 18.08 -12.84 -21.11
N VAL A 403 17.29 -11.78 -21.10
CA VAL A 403 17.69 -10.50 -20.50
C VAL A 403 17.75 -10.64 -18.98
N ALA A 404 18.89 -10.29 -18.40
CA ALA A 404 19.10 -10.38 -16.95
C ALA A 404 18.33 -9.28 -16.20
N CYS A 405 17.99 -9.58 -14.93
CA CYS A 405 17.39 -8.60 -14.04
C CYS A 405 18.33 -7.41 -13.79
N SER A 406 17.78 -6.19 -13.85
CA SER A 406 18.49 -4.94 -13.56
C SER A 406 17.91 -4.16 -12.38
N THR A 407 16.83 -4.66 -11.75
CA THR A 407 16.05 -3.90 -10.76
C THR A 407 16.78 -3.61 -9.46
N HIS A 408 17.85 -4.35 -9.14
CA HIS A 408 18.72 -4.12 -7.99
C HIS A 408 19.62 -2.88 -8.14
N ALA A 409 19.84 -2.41 -9.37
CA ALA A 409 20.74 -1.30 -9.70
C ALA A 409 20.01 -0.13 -10.37
N ALA A 410 18.97 -0.40 -11.14
CA ALA A 410 18.20 0.62 -11.84
C ALA A 410 17.42 1.50 -10.86
N PRO A 411 17.59 2.83 -10.88
CA PRO A 411 16.87 3.72 -10.00
C PRO A 411 15.36 3.64 -10.25
N LEU A 412 14.57 3.84 -9.21
CA LEU A 412 13.14 4.11 -9.34
C LEU A 412 12.90 5.55 -9.78
N PRO A 413 11.73 5.85 -10.38
CA PRO A 413 11.32 7.19 -10.73
C PRO A 413 11.51 8.18 -9.57
N GLY A 414 12.22 9.28 -9.83
CA GLY A 414 12.61 10.25 -8.81
C GLY A 414 14.01 10.04 -8.20
N ALA A 415 14.64 8.88 -8.43
CA ALA A 415 16.01 8.60 -8.01
C ALA A 415 17.05 8.74 -9.15
N GLU A 416 16.62 9.18 -10.34
CA GLU A 416 17.48 9.25 -11.54
C GLU A 416 18.43 10.43 -11.53
N GLY A 417 18.09 11.49 -10.80
CA GLY A 417 18.83 12.75 -10.81
C GLY A 417 19.09 13.30 -9.40
N PRO A 418 19.83 14.40 -9.33
CA PRO A 418 20.12 15.07 -8.08
C PRO A 418 18.86 15.68 -7.46
N ILE A 419 18.78 15.64 -6.13
CA ILE A 419 17.70 16.23 -5.34
C ILE A 419 18.29 17.38 -4.52
N ASP A 420 18.21 18.59 -5.09
CA ASP A 420 18.73 19.82 -4.47
C ASP A 420 17.58 20.60 -3.81
N VAL A 421 17.08 20.08 -2.69
CA VAL A 421 15.96 20.69 -1.95
C VAL A 421 16.29 22.12 -1.50
N ASP A 422 17.51 22.38 -1.07
CA ASP A 422 17.94 23.70 -0.60
C ASP A 422 17.99 24.71 -1.76
N GLY A 423 18.49 24.30 -2.92
CA GLY A 423 18.47 25.10 -4.13
C GLY A 423 17.04 25.42 -4.58
N TRP A 424 16.17 24.42 -4.60
CA TRP A 424 14.75 24.61 -4.98
C TRP A 424 13.99 25.52 -4.02
N MET A 425 14.37 25.56 -2.73
CA MET A 425 13.73 26.41 -1.73
C MET A 425 14.28 27.82 -1.65
N LYS A 426 15.42 28.11 -2.30
CA LYS A 426 16.18 29.35 -2.11
C LYS A 426 15.36 30.61 -2.37
N ASP A 427 14.64 30.64 -3.46
CA ASP A 427 13.87 31.81 -3.93
C ASP A 427 12.37 31.71 -3.58
N LEU A 428 11.94 30.63 -2.90
CA LEU A 428 10.56 30.45 -2.52
C LEU A 428 10.21 31.16 -1.20
N PRO A 429 9.00 31.70 -1.07
CA PRO A 429 8.48 32.16 0.22
C PRO A 429 8.57 31.08 1.28
N LYS A 430 8.93 31.43 2.51
CA LYS A 430 9.10 30.47 3.62
C LYS A 430 7.90 29.54 3.82
N ARG A 431 6.67 30.02 3.57
CA ARG A 431 5.44 29.26 3.67
C ARG A 431 5.36 28.04 2.71
N HIS A 432 6.06 28.08 1.56
CA HIS A 432 6.03 26.98 0.58
C HIS A 432 7.19 26.00 0.74
N ARG A 433 8.17 26.30 1.58
CA ARG A 433 9.38 25.46 1.74
C ARG A 433 9.06 24.07 2.27
N LEU A 434 8.08 23.96 3.18
CA LEU A 434 7.68 22.66 3.70
C LEU A 434 7.03 21.80 2.63
N ALA A 435 6.15 22.36 1.79
CA ALA A 435 5.54 21.64 0.68
C ALA A 435 6.58 21.12 -0.31
N VAL A 436 7.58 21.95 -0.68
CA VAL A 436 8.68 21.55 -1.57
C VAL A 436 9.54 20.45 -0.96
N SER A 437 9.88 20.54 0.33
CA SER A 437 10.62 19.49 1.03
C SER A 437 9.86 18.16 1.03
N ARG A 438 8.54 18.20 1.25
CA ARG A 438 7.69 17.02 1.21
C ARG A 438 7.49 16.47 -0.21
N MET A 439 7.39 17.35 -1.20
CA MET A 439 7.35 16.98 -2.61
C MET A 439 8.66 16.26 -3.01
N ALA A 440 9.81 16.80 -2.61
CA ALA A 440 11.12 16.17 -2.85
C ALA A 440 11.22 14.75 -2.26
N TYR A 441 10.66 14.55 -1.06
CA TYR A 441 10.57 13.24 -0.44
C TYR A 441 9.66 12.28 -1.23
N ARG A 442 8.53 12.75 -1.76
CA ARG A 442 7.56 11.91 -2.48
C ARG A 442 7.93 11.65 -3.95
N HIS A 443 8.56 12.61 -4.63
CA HIS A 443 8.80 12.56 -6.09
C HIS A 443 10.28 12.66 -6.48
N GLY A 444 11.18 12.83 -5.51
CA GLY A 444 12.62 12.90 -5.76
C GLY A 444 12.99 14.01 -6.77
N SER A 445 13.88 13.70 -7.70
CA SER A 445 14.31 14.61 -8.77
C SER A 445 13.17 15.06 -9.70
N ARG A 446 12.09 14.29 -9.80
CA ARG A 446 10.90 14.63 -10.61
C ARG A 446 10.11 15.81 -10.05
N SER A 447 10.36 16.21 -8.81
CA SER A 447 9.85 17.46 -8.25
C SER A 447 10.20 18.69 -9.08
N GLN A 448 11.28 18.67 -9.85
CA GLN A 448 11.65 19.78 -10.75
C GLN A 448 10.58 20.07 -11.81
N ALA A 449 9.93 19.03 -12.36
CA ALA A 449 8.84 19.21 -13.32
C ALA A 449 7.62 19.86 -12.66
N LEU A 450 7.33 19.49 -11.41
CA LEU A 450 6.23 20.07 -10.62
C LEU A 450 6.53 21.52 -10.23
N LEU A 451 7.77 21.85 -9.88
CA LEU A 451 8.20 23.22 -9.60
C LEU A 451 8.13 24.09 -10.84
N LYS A 452 8.49 23.54 -12.01
CA LYS A 452 8.34 24.26 -13.28
C LYS A 452 6.87 24.62 -13.56
N ALA A 453 5.91 23.72 -13.24
CA ALA A 453 4.49 24.04 -13.35
C ALA A 453 4.07 25.19 -12.42
N VAL A 454 4.72 25.35 -11.26
CA VAL A 454 4.54 26.51 -10.37
C VAL A 454 5.13 27.78 -10.97
N ASP A 455 6.28 27.70 -11.65
CA ASP A 455 6.88 28.86 -12.32
C ASP A 455 5.99 29.33 -13.49
N ASP A 456 5.40 28.39 -14.23
CA ASP A 456 4.49 28.68 -15.35
C ASP A 456 3.13 29.26 -14.86
N ASP A 457 2.63 28.78 -13.72
CA ASP A 457 1.41 29.29 -13.06
C ASP A 457 1.60 29.33 -11.52
N PRO A 458 1.96 30.51 -10.96
CA PRO A 458 2.21 30.65 -9.53
C PRO A 458 1.02 30.30 -8.61
N ARG A 459 -0.21 30.21 -9.13
CA ARG A 459 -1.39 29.79 -8.36
C ARG A 459 -1.28 28.34 -7.94
N GLN A 460 -0.57 27.53 -8.69
CA GLN A 460 -0.33 26.12 -8.41
C GLN A 460 0.59 25.87 -7.19
N ALA A 461 1.25 26.91 -6.68
CA ALA A 461 1.94 26.85 -5.40
C ALA A 461 1.00 26.79 -4.19
N CYS A 462 -0.32 27.00 -4.39
CA CYS A 462 -1.29 26.98 -3.31
C CYS A 462 -1.32 25.61 -2.62
N GLU A 463 -1.11 25.62 -1.30
CA GLU A 463 -1.18 24.41 -0.50
C GLU A 463 -2.63 23.96 -0.35
N THR A 464 -3.01 22.93 -1.06
CA THR A 464 -4.35 22.32 -0.99
C THR A 464 -4.51 21.52 0.30
N CYS A 465 -3.48 20.79 0.72
CA CYS A 465 -3.48 20.05 1.98
C CYS A 465 -2.43 20.61 2.95
N LEU A 466 -2.89 21.17 4.08
CA LEU A 466 -2.01 21.74 5.11
C LEU A 466 -1.49 20.71 6.12
N CYS A 467 -2.24 19.61 6.33
CA CYS A 467 -1.85 18.56 7.29
C CYS A 467 -0.68 17.71 6.78
N GLU A 468 -0.67 17.46 5.46
CA GLU A 468 0.37 16.76 4.72
C GLU A 468 0.78 17.71 3.59
N PRO A 469 1.63 18.71 3.81
CA PRO A 469 1.83 19.81 2.88
C PRO A 469 1.93 19.36 1.42
N VAL A 470 0.84 19.59 0.67
CA VAL A 470 0.67 19.19 -0.73
C VAL A 470 0.13 20.39 -1.48
N CYS A 471 0.84 20.84 -2.50
CA CYS A 471 0.40 21.95 -3.35
C CYS A 471 -0.42 21.45 -4.55
N GLU A 472 -1.06 22.40 -5.23
CA GLU A 472 -1.91 22.12 -6.40
C GLU A 472 -1.10 21.51 -7.55
N ALA A 473 0.11 22.00 -7.82
CA ALA A 473 0.99 21.45 -8.87
C ALA A 473 1.27 19.96 -8.67
N GLU A 474 1.48 19.53 -7.43
CA GLU A 474 1.71 18.11 -7.11
C GLU A 474 0.47 17.26 -7.41
N ILE A 475 -0.72 17.76 -7.08
CA ILE A 475 -1.98 17.04 -7.35
C ILE A 475 -2.21 16.92 -8.86
N ARG A 476 -2.06 18.02 -9.61
CA ARG A 476 -2.23 18.05 -11.07
C ARG A 476 -1.25 17.12 -11.76
N GLY A 477 0.05 17.26 -11.44
CA GLY A 477 1.09 16.39 -11.99
C GLY A 477 0.83 14.91 -11.73
N THR A 478 0.40 14.56 -10.52
CA THR A 478 0.04 13.20 -10.15
C THR A 478 -1.15 12.66 -10.98
N ILE A 479 -2.19 13.46 -11.18
CA ILE A 479 -3.35 13.07 -12.01
C ILE A 479 -2.90 12.81 -13.46
N GLN A 480 -2.03 13.66 -13.98
CA GLN A 480 -1.58 13.59 -15.37
C GLN A 480 -0.61 12.43 -15.65
N THR A 481 0.16 11.97 -14.66
CA THR A 481 1.30 11.07 -14.91
C THR A 481 1.27 9.75 -14.12
N GLU A 482 0.43 9.59 -13.10
CA GLU A 482 0.55 8.47 -12.16
C GLU A 482 -0.68 7.54 -12.07
N VAL A 483 -1.38 7.33 -13.17
CA VAL A 483 -2.53 6.39 -13.26
C VAL A 483 -3.59 6.65 -12.19
N VAL A 484 -4.04 7.89 -12.06
CA VAL A 484 -5.12 8.30 -11.16
C VAL A 484 -6.46 8.21 -11.88
N ARG A 485 -7.43 7.51 -11.30
CA ARG A 485 -8.79 7.40 -11.81
C ARG A 485 -9.84 7.95 -10.84
N ARG A 486 -9.54 8.05 -9.55
CA ARG A 486 -10.46 8.47 -8.51
C ARG A 486 -9.80 9.44 -7.53
N LEU A 487 -10.61 10.21 -6.82
CA LEU A 487 -10.15 11.12 -5.77
C LEU A 487 -9.35 10.39 -4.67
N VAL A 488 -9.76 9.18 -4.33
CA VAL A 488 -9.06 8.37 -3.32
C VAL A 488 -7.69 7.87 -3.79
N ASP A 489 -7.40 7.84 -5.09
CA ASP A 489 -6.12 7.42 -5.64
C ASP A 489 -5.04 8.48 -5.39
N ILE A 490 -5.38 9.77 -5.49
CA ILE A 490 -4.48 10.92 -5.24
C ILE A 490 -3.83 10.79 -3.86
N ARG A 491 -4.58 10.31 -2.88
CA ARG A 491 -4.11 10.08 -1.52
C ARG A 491 -2.85 9.19 -1.45
N ARG A 492 -2.78 8.14 -2.28
CA ARG A 492 -1.65 7.19 -2.29
C ARG A 492 -0.43 7.71 -3.03
N ARG A 493 -0.59 8.76 -3.83
CA ARG A 493 0.51 9.40 -4.57
C ARG A 493 1.11 10.56 -3.76
N THR A 494 0.25 11.35 -3.13
CA THR A 494 0.64 12.63 -2.52
C THR A 494 0.51 12.67 -1.00
N ARG A 495 -0.10 11.64 -0.37
CA ARG A 495 -0.55 11.63 1.05
C ARG A 495 -1.64 12.65 1.37
N GLN A 496 -2.17 13.38 0.40
CA GLN A 496 -3.31 14.27 0.56
C GLN A 496 -4.43 13.55 1.33
N SER A 497 -5.05 14.20 2.31
CA SER A 497 -6.07 13.64 3.21
C SER A 497 -5.62 12.56 4.22
N MET A 498 -4.33 12.24 4.32
CA MET A 498 -3.85 11.27 5.32
C MET A 498 -3.57 11.87 6.70
N GLY A 499 -3.42 13.20 6.79
CA GLY A 499 -3.14 13.88 8.05
C GLY A 499 -4.35 13.95 9.00
N ALA A 500 -4.18 14.65 10.11
CA ALA A 500 -5.09 14.67 11.26
C ALA A 500 -6.56 14.98 10.92
N CYS A 501 -6.84 15.86 9.94
CA CYS A 501 -8.22 16.18 9.55
C CYS A 501 -8.89 15.12 8.67
N GLY A 502 -8.11 14.17 8.10
CA GLY A 502 -8.62 13.10 7.26
C GLY A 502 -9.27 13.56 5.94
N GLY A 503 -8.94 14.77 5.46
CA GLY A 503 -9.46 15.28 4.19
C GLY A 503 -10.59 16.31 4.30
N THR A 504 -11.12 16.61 5.50
CA THR A 504 -12.22 17.56 5.67
C THR A 504 -11.95 18.97 5.10
N ARG A 505 -10.69 19.36 4.99
CA ARG A 505 -10.31 20.68 4.47
C ARG A 505 -9.95 20.66 2.99
N CYS A 506 -9.27 19.60 2.53
CA CYS A 506 -8.69 19.55 1.20
C CYS A 506 -9.55 18.82 0.15
N ALA A 507 -10.44 17.91 0.56
CA ALA A 507 -11.15 17.05 -0.40
C ALA A 507 -11.97 17.83 -1.43
N VAL A 508 -12.62 18.93 -1.04
CA VAL A 508 -13.42 19.75 -1.96
C VAL A 508 -12.53 20.36 -3.04
N ARG A 509 -11.42 21.02 -2.67
CA ARG A 509 -10.50 21.59 -3.67
C ARG A 509 -9.86 20.52 -4.53
N THR A 510 -9.45 19.41 -3.93
CA THR A 510 -8.86 18.30 -4.69
C THR A 510 -9.86 17.69 -5.69
N SER A 511 -11.14 17.58 -5.31
CA SER A 511 -12.18 17.10 -6.24
C SER A 511 -12.43 18.06 -7.40
N GLN A 512 -12.27 19.39 -7.18
CA GLN A 512 -12.34 20.39 -8.26
C GLN A 512 -11.17 20.23 -9.23
N ILE A 513 -9.94 20.05 -8.70
CA ILE A 513 -8.77 19.80 -9.54
C ILE A 513 -8.95 18.52 -10.35
N LEU A 514 -9.45 17.44 -9.74
CA LEU A 514 -9.74 16.19 -10.45
C LEU A 514 -10.78 16.40 -11.54
N LEU A 515 -11.85 17.17 -11.27
CA LEU A 515 -12.86 17.52 -12.27
C LEU A 515 -12.22 18.24 -13.47
N GLU A 516 -11.36 19.22 -13.21
CA GLU A 516 -10.67 19.99 -14.26
C GLU A 516 -9.74 19.11 -15.10
N GLU A 517 -8.91 18.27 -14.46
CA GLU A 517 -7.90 17.45 -15.13
C GLU A 517 -8.49 16.24 -15.86
N ALA A 518 -9.54 15.64 -15.30
CA ALA A 518 -10.17 14.43 -15.84
C ALA A 518 -11.46 14.70 -16.61
N ASN A 519 -11.82 15.96 -16.84
CA ASN A 519 -13.04 16.39 -17.53
C ASN A 519 -14.32 15.75 -16.95
N LEU A 520 -14.41 15.65 -15.64
CA LEU A 520 -15.58 15.10 -14.98
C LEU A 520 -16.76 16.07 -15.05
N THR A 521 -17.96 15.53 -14.99
CA THR A 521 -19.17 16.32 -14.73
C THR A 521 -19.27 16.73 -13.26
N ALA A 522 -20.06 17.76 -12.96
CA ALA A 522 -20.29 18.17 -11.58
C ALA A 522 -20.92 17.05 -10.72
N VAL A 523 -21.69 16.16 -11.32
CA VAL A 523 -22.30 15.02 -10.64
C VAL A 523 -21.24 13.99 -10.27
N GLU A 524 -20.36 13.66 -11.20
CA GLU A 524 -19.24 12.73 -10.94
C GLU A 524 -18.30 13.27 -9.88
N GLN A 525 -18.00 14.58 -9.90
CA GLN A 525 -17.23 15.24 -8.82
C GLN A 525 -17.87 15.03 -7.44
N LEU A 526 -19.19 15.18 -7.34
CA LEU A 526 -19.90 14.99 -6.08
C LEU A 526 -19.88 13.53 -5.61
N VAL A 527 -19.97 12.57 -6.54
CA VAL A 527 -19.82 11.14 -6.27
C VAL A 527 -18.43 10.83 -5.72
N GLU A 528 -17.39 11.40 -6.35
CA GLU A 528 -16.01 11.24 -5.88
C GLU A 528 -15.81 11.86 -4.49
N LEU A 529 -16.34 13.04 -4.26
CA LEU A 529 -16.24 13.72 -2.96
C LEU A 529 -16.96 12.92 -1.87
N GLN A 530 -18.15 12.40 -2.14
CA GLN A 530 -18.88 11.56 -1.21
C GLN A 530 -18.08 10.30 -0.87
N GLY A 531 -17.59 9.57 -1.88
CA GLY A 531 -16.78 8.37 -1.67
C GLY A 531 -15.51 8.63 -0.82
N ALA A 532 -14.90 9.81 -0.99
CA ALA A 532 -13.76 10.21 -0.16
C ALA A 532 -14.17 10.49 1.30
N MET A 533 -15.35 11.08 1.54
CA MET A 533 -15.87 11.32 2.88
C MET A 533 -16.27 10.04 3.59
N ASP A 534 -16.86 9.08 2.88
CA ASP A 534 -17.17 7.75 3.41
C ASP A 534 -15.88 7.00 3.79
N ALA A 535 -14.91 7.00 2.88
CA ALA A 535 -13.60 6.37 3.15
C ALA A 535 -12.85 7.01 4.33
N ARG A 536 -13.07 8.30 4.60
CA ARG A 536 -12.51 9.03 5.74
C ARG A 536 -12.98 8.47 7.08
N PHE A 537 -14.24 8.06 7.17
CA PHE A 537 -14.83 7.61 8.43
C PHE A 537 -14.45 6.16 8.79
N ILE A 538 -13.97 5.40 7.81
CA ILE A 538 -13.53 4.01 8.03
C ILE A 538 -12.41 3.94 9.08
N GLY A 539 -12.55 3.06 10.06
CA GLY A 539 -11.57 2.81 11.12
C GLY A 539 -11.55 3.85 12.25
N LYS A 540 -12.51 4.77 12.32
CA LYS A 540 -12.60 5.75 13.41
C LYS A 540 -13.29 5.21 14.66
N ARG A 541 -14.39 4.49 14.52
CA ARG A 541 -15.20 4.01 15.66
C ARG A 541 -14.43 3.14 16.65
N PRO A 542 -13.54 2.22 16.26
CA PRO A 542 -12.83 1.38 17.23
C PRO A 542 -11.88 2.16 18.16
N VAL A 543 -11.54 3.42 17.83
CA VAL A 543 -10.56 4.25 18.58
C VAL A 543 -11.13 5.55 19.08
N LEU A 544 -12.37 5.89 18.72
CA LEU A 544 -13.01 7.15 19.14
C LEU A 544 -14.28 6.83 19.92
N GLU A 545 -14.42 7.48 21.06
CA GLU A 545 -15.59 7.37 21.94
C GLU A 545 -15.95 8.73 22.54
N GLY A 546 -17.13 8.83 23.14
CA GLY A 546 -17.62 10.03 23.82
C GLY A 546 -17.58 11.28 22.92
N ALA A 547 -17.05 12.38 23.44
CA ALA A 547 -16.98 13.67 22.76
C ALA A 547 -16.13 13.62 21.47
N ASN A 548 -15.09 12.78 21.42
CA ASN A 548 -14.24 12.65 20.24
C ASN A 548 -15.00 12.00 19.07
N LEU A 549 -15.78 10.95 19.33
CA LEU A 549 -16.64 10.32 18.33
C LEU A 549 -17.74 11.28 17.87
N ALA A 550 -18.44 11.91 18.81
CA ALA A 550 -19.50 12.88 18.50
C ALA A 550 -18.98 14.04 17.62
N THR A 551 -17.76 14.54 17.88
CA THR A 551 -17.13 15.56 17.04
C THR A 551 -16.89 15.06 15.62
N GLU A 552 -16.43 13.82 15.44
CA GLU A 552 -16.20 13.27 14.12
C GLU A 552 -17.50 12.97 13.36
N GLU A 553 -18.53 12.52 14.06
CA GLU A 553 -19.87 12.33 13.49
C GLU A 553 -20.48 13.65 13.06
N LEU A 554 -20.33 14.71 13.89
CA LEU A 554 -20.75 16.07 13.53
C LEU A 554 -20.00 16.56 12.28
N ASN A 555 -18.67 16.40 12.23
CA ASN A 555 -17.87 16.76 11.08
C ASN A 555 -18.35 16.03 9.80
N GLN A 556 -18.65 14.76 9.91
CA GLN A 556 -19.19 13.98 8.79
C GLN A 556 -20.56 14.53 8.37
N ALA A 557 -21.47 14.73 9.32
CA ALA A 557 -22.79 15.31 9.06
C ALA A 557 -22.72 16.70 8.43
N MET A 558 -21.83 17.57 8.89
CA MET A 558 -21.64 18.91 8.32
C MET A 558 -21.20 18.86 6.85
N HIS A 559 -20.34 17.93 6.46
CA HIS A 559 -19.93 17.77 5.06
C HIS A 559 -21.10 17.28 4.20
N PHE A 560 -21.88 16.32 4.69
CA PHE A 560 -23.04 15.80 3.95
C PHE A 560 -24.19 16.81 3.87
N LEU A 561 -24.50 17.50 4.95
CA LEU A 561 -25.60 18.46 5.01
C LEU A 561 -25.19 19.84 4.45
N GLY A 562 -24.06 20.38 4.89
CA GLY A 562 -23.56 21.68 4.45
C GLY A 562 -23.09 21.68 2.98
N GLY A 563 -22.48 20.58 2.54
CA GLY A 563 -22.14 20.36 1.13
C GLY A 563 -23.32 19.93 0.26
N ASN A 564 -24.49 19.73 0.85
CA ASN A 564 -25.70 19.25 0.19
C ASN A 564 -25.47 17.94 -0.62
N LEU A 565 -24.56 17.09 -0.15
CA LEU A 565 -24.17 15.87 -0.87
C LEU A 565 -25.31 14.84 -0.88
N GLY A 566 -26.04 14.69 0.23
CA GLY A 566 -27.14 13.73 0.34
C GLY A 566 -28.32 13.97 -0.61
N PRO A 567 -28.89 15.19 -0.67
CA PRO A 567 -29.97 15.51 -1.61
C PRO A 567 -29.55 15.52 -3.07
N LEU A 568 -28.38 16.09 -3.39
CA LEU A 568 -27.85 16.11 -4.75
C LEU A 568 -27.58 14.70 -5.28
N PHE A 569 -27.07 13.82 -4.42
CA PHE A 569 -26.86 12.44 -4.78
C PHE A 569 -28.18 11.70 -5.10
N ARG A 570 -29.24 11.96 -4.32
CA ARG A 570 -30.58 11.45 -4.60
C ARG A 570 -31.16 12.02 -5.90
N ALA A 571 -31.03 13.31 -6.13
CA ALA A 571 -31.49 13.98 -7.34
C ALA A 571 -30.75 13.47 -8.59
N ALA A 572 -29.42 13.31 -8.50
CA ALA A 572 -28.63 12.75 -9.58
C ALA A 572 -29.04 11.30 -9.93
N ARG A 573 -29.36 10.49 -8.91
CA ARG A 573 -29.88 9.14 -9.09
C ARG A 573 -31.25 9.12 -9.77
N LEU A 574 -32.15 10.00 -9.34
CA LEU A 574 -33.49 10.15 -9.94
C LEU A 574 -33.40 10.61 -11.43
N LEU A 575 -32.53 11.59 -11.72
CA LEU A 575 -32.29 12.05 -13.09
C LEU A 575 -31.68 10.95 -13.99
N ALA A 576 -30.84 10.09 -13.41
CA ALA A 576 -30.28 8.94 -14.11
C ALA A 576 -31.34 7.88 -14.43
N ASP A 577 -32.22 7.62 -13.47
CA ASP A 577 -33.32 6.66 -13.63
C ASP A 577 -34.36 7.16 -14.66
N ASP A 578 -34.71 8.47 -14.63
CA ASP A 578 -35.65 9.10 -15.61
C ASP A 578 -35.08 9.17 -17.03
N ALA A 579 -33.79 9.33 -17.20
CA ALA A 579 -33.15 9.39 -18.53
C ALA A 579 -32.98 8.00 -19.19
N GLY A 580 -33.47 6.92 -18.58
CA GLY A 580 -33.19 5.55 -19.03
C GLY A 580 -31.71 5.18 -18.97
N GLY A 581 -30.92 6.05 -18.31
CA GLY A 581 -29.49 6.05 -18.39
C GLY A 581 -28.81 5.60 -17.10
N ARG A 582 -29.12 4.38 -16.61
CA ARG A 582 -28.24 3.76 -15.59
C ARG A 582 -26.76 3.71 -16.02
N ALA A 583 -26.54 3.81 -17.33
CA ALA A 583 -25.21 3.84 -17.93
C ALA A 583 -24.53 5.23 -17.89
N ALA A 584 -25.28 6.33 -17.84
CA ALA A 584 -24.70 7.66 -18.07
C ALA A 584 -24.08 8.31 -16.82
N ILE A 585 -24.43 7.86 -15.61
CA ILE A 585 -23.94 8.48 -14.36
C ILE A 585 -23.14 7.50 -13.48
N GLY A 586 -22.96 6.26 -13.89
CA GLY A 586 -22.17 5.27 -13.12
C GLY A 586 -22.70 4.97 -11.70
N ILE A 587 -23.96 5.32 -11.42
CA ILE A 587 -24.64 5.12 -10.14
C ILE A 587 -25.50 3.88 -10.26
N GLY A 588 -24.94 2.72 -9.98
CA GLY A 588 -25.72 1.53 -10.12
C GLY A 588 -25.34 0.39 -9.20
N ALA A 589 -26.03 0.31 -8.05
CA ALA A 589 -26.48 -1.01 -7.60
C ALA A 589 -27.89 -1.24 -8.16
N PRO A 590 -28.30 -2.47 -8.54
CA PRO A 590 -29.69 -2.77 -8.81
C PRO A 590 -30.57 -2.30 -7.64
N ALA A 591 -31.78 -1.80 -7.94
CA ALA A 591 -32.70 -1.31 -6.93
C ALA A 591 -33.05 -2.35 -5.85
N ASP A 592 -32.76 -3.61 -6.12
CA ASP A 592 -33.07 -4.77 -5.26
C ASP A 592 -31.86 -5.36 -4.53
N ALA A 593 -30.68 -4.76 -4.64
CA ALA A 593 -29.56 -5.19 -3.79
C ALA A 593 -29.83 -4.73 -2.36
N PRO A 594 -29.92 -5.65 -1.37
CA PRO A 594 -30.13 -5.25 0.02
C PRO A 594 -29.01 -4.29 0.42
N ALA A 595 -29.39 -3.15 1.00
CA ALA A 595 -28.43 -2.24 1.60
C ALA A 595 -27.67 -3.01 2.69
N THR A 596 -26.40 -3.31 2.43
CA THR A 596 -25.56 -3.91 3.47
C THR A 596 -25.28 -2.86 4.51
N ARG A 597 -25.87 -3.00 5.67
CA ARG A 597 -25.42 -2.28 6.86
C ARG A 597 -24.16 -2.98 7.35
N ASP A 598 -23.08 -2.24 7.48
CA ASP A 598 -21.93 -2.76 8.21
C ASP A 598 -22.26 -2.82 9.73
N VAL A 599 -21.34 -3.40 10.49
CA VAL A 599 -21.44 -3.48 11.95
C VAL A 599 -21.61 -2.10 12.62
N ASP A 600 -21.30 -1.02 11.90
CA ASP A 600 -21.39 0.37 12.37
C ASP A 600 -22.73 1.03 12.02
N GLY A 601 -23.64 0.33 11.33
CA GLY A 601 -24.96 0.82 10.96
C GLY A 601 -24.96 1.89 9.85
N ILE A 602 -23.81 2.09 9.17
CA ILE A 602 -23.70 3.01 8.06
C ILE A 602 -24.14 2.30 6.78
N VAL A 603 -25.06 2.92 6.05
CA VAL A 603 -25.51 2.42 4.75
C VAL A 603 -24.48 2.80 3.69
N HIS A 604 -23.67 1.81 3.25
CA HIS A 604 -22.76 2.00 2.13
C HIS A 604 -23.49 1.75 0.82
N HIS A 605 -23.68 2.80 0.04
CA HIS A 605 -24.06 2.67 -1.37
C HIS A 605 -22.77 2.43 -2.18
N ARG A 606 -22.72 1.34 -2.94
CA ARG A 606 -21.67 1.14 -3.94
C ARG A 606 -21.83 2.20 -5.03
N THR A 607 -20.97 3.21 -5.01
CA THR A 607 -20.88 4.18 -6.09
C THR A 607 -19.94 3.66 -7.16
N GLN A 608 -20.41 3.62 -8.40
CA GLN A 608 -19.59 3.40 -9.58
C GLN A 608 -19.42 4.77 -10.26
N ALA A 609 -18.21 5.27 -10.33
CA ALA A 609 -17.88 6.50 -11.05
C ALA A 609 -17.39 6.19 -12.47
N THR A 610 -17.62 7.09 -13.37
CA THR A 610 -17.29 6.98 -14.80
C THR A 610 -15.76 7.02 -15.03
N ALA A 611 -15.32 6.43 -16.12
CA ALA A 611 -13.92 6.23 -16.44
C ALA A 611 -13.16 7.55 -16.64
N ILE A 612 -12.08 7.71 -15.94
CA ILE A 612 -11.01 8.67 -16.26
C ILE A 612 -10.07 7.98 -17.24
N VAL A 613 -9.67 8.71 -18.27
CA VAL A 613 -8.92 8.18 -19.42
C VAL A 613 -7.65 7.45 -18.95
N VAL A 614 -7.58 6.18 -19.24
CA VAL A 614 -6.34 5.39 -19.20
C VAL A 614 -5.71 5.48 -20.60
N ALA A 615 -4.39 5.49 -20.68
CA ALA A 615 -3.68 5.47 -21.95
C ALA A 615 -4.27 4.40 -22.90
N PRO A 616 -4.46 4.70 -24.18
CA PRO A 616 -5.07 3.77 -25.11
C PRO A 616 -4.23 2.50 -25.22
N ILE A 617 -4.90 1.38 -25.06
CA ILE A 617 -4.28 0.07 -25.28
C ILE A 617 -4.15 -0.13 -26.81
N PRO A 618 -3.05 -0.72 -27.31
CA PRO A 618 -2.93 -1.02 -28.74
C PRO A 618 -4.13 -1.82 -29.23
N GLY A 619 -4.89 -1.26 -30.18
CA GLY A 619 -6.10 -1.87 -30.75
C GLY A 619 -7.38 -1.04 -30.64
N ASP A 620 -7.45 -0.04 -29.75
CA ASP A 620 -8.57 0.89 -29.65
C ASP A 620 -8.33 2.11 -30.56
N ARG A 621 -8.58 1.97 -31.85
CA ARG A 621 -8.91 3.10 -32.74
C ARG A 621 -10.34 2.94 -33.19
N PRO A 622 -11.11 4.05 -33.32
CA PRO A 622 -12.50 4.01 -33.71
C PRO A 622 -12.71 3.38 -35.06
#